data_289f0528ba8be01c4e97a34c9b096dd1
#
_entry.id   289f0528ba8be01c4e97a34c9b096dd1
#
_cell.length_a   1.000
_cell.length_b   1.000
_cell.length_c   1.000
_cell.angle_alpha   90.00
_cell.angle_beta   90.00
_cell.angle_gamma   90.00
#
_symmetry.space_group_name_H-M   'P 1'
#
loop_
_entity.id
_entity.type
_entity.pdbx_description
1 polymer ?
#
loop_
_entity_poly.entity_id
_entity_poly.type
_entity_poly.pdbx_seq_one_letter_code
_entity_poly.pdbx_strand_id
1 'polypeptide(L)'
;TGTLTLLKVMDEVGVKNIVFSSSATVYGDPEVIPITESCQKGQCTNPYGWTKSMMEQIMTDLQKAHPEWNVILLRYFNPVGAHESGRIGEDPKGIPNNLMPYISQVAVGKREKLGVFGNDYDTPDGTGVRDYIHVVDLAIGHVKAIHYIFTKPGLDIINLGTGRGYSVLEMVKAFGEACGKEIPYEIQPRREGDIATCYADPAKAWKVLGWKAERGLKEMCEDAWRWQSQNPDGYNA
;
A
#
# COMPACT_ATOMS: atom_id res chain seq x y z
N THR A 1 1.92 13.62 17.73
CA THR A 1 1.00 14.70 18.16
C THR A 1 -0.34 14.57 17.46
N GLY A 2 -0.44 14.60 16.11
CA GLY A 2 -1.72 14.62 15.40
C GLY A 2 -2.69 13.47 15.77
N THR A 3 -2.20 12.24 15.87
CA THR A 3 -3.02 11.08 16.27
C THR A 3 -3.62 11.26 17.67
N LEU A 4 -2.82 11.70 18.63
CA LEU A 4 -3.29 11.93 19.99
C LEU A 4 -4.34 13.05 20.03
N THR A 5 -4.13 14.13 19.27
CA THR A 5 -5.12 15.22 19.16
C THR A 5 -6.43 14.70 18.55
N LEU A 6 -6.36 13.91 17.46
CA LEU A 6 -7.56 13.33 16.85
C LEU A 6 -8.32 12.43 17.82
N LEU A 7 -7.63 11.48 18.47
CA LEU A 7 -8.26 10.56 19.41
C LEU A 7 -8.89 11.29 20.60
N LYS A 8 -8.23 12.34 21.12
CA LYS A 8 -8.79 13.18 22.19
C LYS A 8 -10.09 13.88 21.74
N VAL A 9 -10.10 14.51 20.56
CA VAL A 9 -11.30 15.16 20.03
C VAL A 9 -12.40 14.14 19.76
N MET A 10 -12.07 12.97 19.18
CA MET A 10 -13.04 11.89 18.99
C MET A 10 -13.67 11.45 20.32
N ASP A 11 -12.87 11.36 21.38
CA ASP A 11 -13.34 11.02 22.72
C ASP A 11 -14.31 12.07 23.25
N GLU A 12 -13.95 13.35 23.18
CA GLU A 12 -14.74 14.48 23.64
C GLU A 12 -16.10 14.59 22.92
N VAL A 13 -16.17 14.26 21.62
CA VAL A 13 -17.41 14.29 20.83
C VAL A 13 -18.15 12.95 20.79
N GLY A 14 -17.68 11.94 21.50
CA GLY A 14 -18.33 10.63 21.61
C GLY A 14 -18.17 9.72 20.39
N VAL A 15 -17.23 9.99 19.47
CA VAL A 15 -16.93 9.13 18.33
C VAL A 15 -15.87 8.10 18.71
N LYS A 16 -16.29 6.84 18.88
CA LYS A 16 -15.44 5.75 19.38
C LYS A 16 -15.07 4.70 18.32
N ASN A 17 -15.37 4.93 17.05
CA ASN A 17 -15.07 4.01 15.94
C ASN A 17 -14.02 4.61 15.04
N ILE A 18 -12.92 3.89 14.79
CA ILE A 18 -11.86 4.33 13.89
C ILE A 18 -11.34 3.19 13.01
N VAL A 19 -11.31 3.41 11.70
CA VAL A 19 -10.58 2.58 10.75
C VAL A 19 -9.29 3.31 10.42
N PHE A 20 -8.16 2.72 10.79
CA PHE A 20 -6.85 3.33 10.63
C PHE A 20 -6.09 2.73 9.44
N SER A 21 -5.68 3.60 8.54
CA SER A 21 -4.78 3.28 7.42
C SER A 21 -3.36 3.03 7.93
N SER A 22 -3.07 1.78 8.28
CA SER A 22 -1.73 1.33 8.65
C SER A 22 -0.93 0.88 7.42
N SER A 23 0.12 0.13 7.60
CA SER A 23 1.01 -0.30 6.53
C SER A 23 1.69 -1.62 6.85
N ALA A 24 1.97 -2.43 5.84
CA ALA A 24 2.80 -3.62 5.97
C ALA A 24 4.23 -3.33 6.46
N THR A 25 4.70 -2.08 6.34
CA THR A 25 6.02 -1.67 6.86
C THR A 25 6.18 -1.87 8.38
N VAL A 26 5.08 -2.03 9.13
CA VAL A 26 5.13 -2.33 10.57
C VAL A 26 5.64 -3.74 10.87
N TYR A 27 5.63 -4.64 9.89
CA TYR A 27 6.21 -5.98 10.04
C TYR A 27 7.75 -5.97 9.98
N GLY A 28 8.36 -4.91 9.45
CA GLY A 28 9.81 -4.85 9.24
C GLY A 28 10.27 -5.87 8.21
N ASP A 29 11.30 -6.64 8.55
CA ASP A 29 11.76 -7.79 7.76
C ASP A 29 11.05 -9.06 8.28
N PRO A 30 10.04 -9.57 7.58
CA PRO A 30 9.21 -10.66 8.08
C PRO A 30 9.94 -12.01 7.97
N GLU A 31 9.86 -12.81 9.03
CA GLU A 31 10.43 -14.18 9.06
C GLU A 31 9.63 -15.17 8.18
N VAL A 32 8.37 -14.87 7.92
CA VAL A 32 7.45 -15.75 7.19
C VAL A 32 6.73 -14.99 6.09
N ILE A 33 6.69 -15.57 4.90
CA ILE A 33 5.97 -15.08 3.72
C ILE A 33 5.13 -16.25 3.15
N PRO A 34 3.83 -16.04 2.86
CA PRO A 34 3.02 -14.81 2.97
C PRO A 34 2.87 -14.29 4.40
N ILE A 35 2.79 -12.96 4.55
CA ILE A 35 2.68 -12.29 5.84
C ILE A 35 1.25 -12.36 6.35
N THR A 36 1.04 -12.98 7.51
CA THR A 36 -0.25 -13.00 8.21
C THR A 36 -0.30 -11.95 9.32
N GLU A 37 -1.50 -11.66 9.83
CA GLU A 37 -1.68 -10.73 10.95
C GLU A 37 -1.15 -11.28 12.28
N SER A 38 -0.86 -12.57 12.36
CA SER A 38 -0.18 -13.21 13.49
C SER A 38 1.32 -12.95 13.54
N CYS A 39 1.91 -12.51 12.41
CA CYS A 39 3.30 -12.08 12.40
C CYS A 39 3.49 -10.89 13.34
N GLN A 40 4.50 -10.97 14.19
CA GLN A 40 4.81 -9.89 15.13
C GLN A 40 5.24 -8.63 14.37
N LYS A 41 4.97 -7.47 14.97
CA LYS A 41 5.59 -6.23 14.48
C LYS A 41 7.10 -6.34 14.68
N GLY A 42 7.84 -6.19 13.59
CA GLY A 42 9.29 -6.23 13.60
C GLY A 42 9.92 -4.86 13.92
N GLN A 43 11.24 -4.80 13.85
CA GLN A 43 11.92 -3.52 13.78
C GLN A 43 11.64 -2.87 12.43
N CYS A 44 10.98 -1.71 12.46
CA CYS A 44 10.75 -0.97 11.23
C CYS A 44 12.07 -0.48 10.65
N THR A 45 12.26 -0.69 9.35
CA THR A 45 13.50 -0.35 8.64
C THR A 45 13.60 1.13 8.24
N ASN A 46 12.54 1.91 8.49
CA ASN A 46 12.48 3.32 8.11
C ASN A 46 11.57 4.14 9.05
N PRO A 47 11.72 5.50 9.08
CA PRO A 47 10.92 6.37 9.94
C PRO A 47 9.41 6.29 9.68
N TYR A 48 8.98 6.10 8.44
CA TYR A 48 7.56 5.96 8.11
C TYR A 48 6.94 4.74 8.80
N GLY A 49 7.60 3.57 8.70
CA GLY A 49 7.17 2.35 9.40
C GLY A 49 7.03 2.57 10.91
N TRP A 50 8.00 3.24 11.52
CA TRP A 50 7.95 3.58 12.95
C TRP A 50 6.76 4.48 13.29
N THR A 51 6.44 5.48 12.46
CA THR A 51 5.24 6.32 12.72
C THR A 51 3.97 5.48 12.73
N LYS A 52 3.81 4.55 11.77
CA LYS A 52 2.64 3.65 11.72
C LYS A 52 2.61 2.69 12.91
N SER A 53 3.74 2.09 13.26
CA SER A 53 3.86 1.19 14.41
C SER A 53 3.51 1.87 15.75
N MET A 54 3.98 3.10 15.96
CA MET A 54 3.64 3.90 17.15
C MET A 54 2.14 4.24 17.19
N MET A 55 1.54 4.61 16.07
CA MET A 55 0.10 4.91 16.00
C MET A 55 -0.75 3.67 16.27
N GLU A 56 -0.39 2.51 15.73
CA GLU A 56 -1.05 1.24 16.07
C GLU A 56 -0.97 0.94 17.57
N GLN A 57 0.20 1.16 18.18
CA GLN A 57 0.38 0.91 19.61
C GLN A 57 -0.52 1.82 20.46
N ILE A 58 -0.56 3.14 20.15
CA ILE A 58 -1.42 4.09 20.82
C ILE A 58 -2.88 3.66 20.75
N MET A 59 -3.37 3.28 19.58
CA MET A 59 -4.77 2.87 19.38
C MET A 59 -5.07 1.53 20.08
N THR A 60 -4.10 0.61 20.09
CA THR A 60 -4.22 -0.67 20.80
C THR A 60 -4.35 -0.46 22.31
N ASP A 61 -3.51 0.40 22.87
CA ASP A 61 -3.54 0.69 24.32
C ASP A 61 -4.78 1.49 24.71
N LEU A 62 -5.23 2.41 23.85
CA LEU A 62 -6.48 3.13 24.02
C LEU A 62 -7.66 2.16 24.09
N GLN A 63 -7.77 1.22 23.13
CA GLN A 63 -8.88 0.26 23.11
C GLN A 63 -8.84 -0.69 24.31
N LYS A 64 -7.65 -1.08 24.77
CA LYS A 64 -7.52 -1.89 26.01
C LYS A 64 -7.96 -1.15 27.26
N ALA A 65 -7.63 0.13 27.38
CA ALA A 65 -8.01 0.97 28.51
C ALA A 65 -9.49 1.39 28.47
N HIS A 66 -10.06 1.50 27.27
CA HIS A 66 -11.40 1.99 26.97
C HIS A 66 -12.11 0.99 26.03
N PRO A 67 -12.70 -0.10 26.54
CA PRO A 67 -13.31 -1.16 25.73
C PRO A 67 -14.48 -0.72 24.85
N GLU A 68 -15.04 0.45 25.06
CA GLU A 68 -16.06 1.07 24.21
C GLU A 68 -15.52 1.55 22.86
N TRP A 69 -14.21 1.66 22.70
CA TRP A 69 -13.61 1.98 21.42
C TRP A 69 -13.58 0.77 20.49
N ASN A 70 -13.87 1.02 19.22
CA ASN A 70 -13.68 0.05 18.15
C ASN A 70 -12.61 0.56 17.20
N VAL A 71 -11.57 -0.25 16.98
CA VAL A 71 -10.39 0.09 16.21
C VAL A 71 -10.12 -1.00 15.18
N ILE A 72 -10.10 -0.65 13.92
CA ILE A 72 -9.64 -1.55 12.85
C ILE A 72 -8.36 -0.99 12.26
N LEU A 73 -7.28 -1.77 12.33
CA LEU A 73 -5.98 -1.44 11.76
C LEU A 73 -5.84 -2.14 10.41
N LEU A 74 -5.92 -1.39 9.31
CA LEU A 74 -5.74 -1.94 7.97
C LEU A 74 -4.26 -1.83 7.57
N ARG A 75 -3.55 -2.95 7.55
CA ARG A 75 -2.17 -3.03 7.06
C ARG A 75 -2.19 -3.35 5.59
N TYR A 76 -2.06 -2.33 4.76
CA TYR A 76 -2.01 -2.56 3.32
C TYR A 76 -0.59 -2.44 2.75
N PHE A 77 -0.42 -3.09 1.61
CA PHE A 77 0.87 -3.24 0.94
C PHE A 77 1.08 -2.06 -0.02
N ASN A 78 1.38 -2.25 -1.27
CA ASN A 78 1.75 -1.18 -2.18
C ASN A 78 0.56 -0.75 -3.07
N PRO A 79 -0.20 0.30 -2.71
CA PRO A 79 -1.29 0.78 -3.55
C PRO A 79 -0.75 1.31 -4.88
N VAL A 80 -1.39 0.91 -5.97
CA VAL A 80 -1.06 1.34 -7.35
C VAL A 80 -2.32 1.44 -8.20
N GLY A 81 -2.17 1.89 -9.43
CA GLY A 81 -3.29 2.07 -10.33
C GLY A 81 -3.98 3.43 -10.15
N ALA A 82 -5.11 3.55 -10.79
CA ALA A 82 -5.97 4.73 -10.76
C ALA A 82 -7.43 4.31 -10.94
N HIS A 83 -8.37 5.24 -10.85
CA HIS A 83 -9.76 4.93 -11.17
C HIS A 83 -9.93 4.76 -12.68
N GLU A 84 -10.70 3.77 -13.10
CA GLU A 84 -10.96 3.42 -14.51
C GLU A 84 -11.46 4.59 -15.38
N SER A 85 -12.06 5.60 -14.77
CA SER A 85 -12.51 6.80 -15.47
C SER A 85 -11.38 7.72 -16.00
N GLY A 86 -10.13 7.51 -15.55
CA GLY A 86 -9.01 8.41 -15.85
C GLY A 86 -9.11 9.80 -15.21
N ARG A 87 -10.05 10.01 -14.26
CA ARG A 87 -10.24 11.31 -13.57
C ARG A 87 -9.63 11.38 -12.19
N ILE A 88 -9.31 10.23 -11.60
CA ILE A 88 -8.70 10.12 -10.26
C ILE A 88 -7.48 9.23 -10.38
N GLY A 89 -6.32 9.75 -9.98
CA GLY A 89 -5.05 9.05 -9.98
C GLY A 89 -4.02 9.70 -9.06
N GLU A 90 -2.82 9.19 -9.05
CA GLU A 90 -1.74 9.67 -8.19
C GLU A 90 -0.97 10.82 -8.88
N ASP A 91 -0.92 11.97 -8.22
CA ASP A 91 -0.21 13.17 -8.69
C ASP A 91 0.77 13.68 -7.61
N PRO A 92 1.91 13.01 -7.42
CA PRO A 92 2.88 13.40 -6.40
C PRO A 92 3.59 14.70 -6.77
N LYS A 93 3.71 15.59 -5.80
CA LYS A 93 4.52 16.82 -5.96
C LYS A 93 6.01 16.48 -5.89
N GLY A 94 6.76 16.92 -6.90
CA GLY A 94 8.20 16.67 -6.99
C GLY A 94 8.57 15.29 -7.54
N ILE A 95 9.65 14.71 -7.00
CA ILE A 95 10.12 13.37 -7.42
C ILE A 95 9.28 12.30 -6.73
N PRO A 96 8.62 11.39 -7.48
CA PRO A 96 7.89 10.30 -6.86
C PRO A 96 8.79 9.37 -6.05
N ASN A 97 8.33 8.98 -4.87
CA ASN A 97 9.00 7.96 -4.04
C ASN A 97 8.51 6.54 -4.37
N ASN A 98 7.32 6.42 -4.94
CA ASN A 98 6.70 5.15 -5.30
C ASN A 98 7.01 4.75 -6.75
N LEU A 99 7.06 3.44 -7.00
CA LEU A 99 7.42 2.88 -8.29
C LEU A 99 6.45 3.29 -9.41
N MET A 100 5.14 3.10 -9.23
CA MET A 100 4.14 3.31 -10.26
C MET A 100 4.11 4.75 -10.80
N PRO A 101 4.02 5.81 -9.97
CA PRO A 101 4.04 7.18 -10.48
C PRO A 101 5.39 7.55 -11.11
N TYR A 102 6.50 6.94 -10.68
CA TYR A 102 7.79 7.16 -11.34
C TYR A 102 7.80 6.55 -12.75
N ILE A 103 7.34 5.29 -12.90
CA ILE A 103 7.21 4.64 -14.22
C ILE A 103 6.28 5.48 -15.14
N SER A 104 5.13 5.93 -14.60
CA SER A 104 4.18 6.76 -15.34
C SER A 104 4.81 8.06 -15.87
N GLN A 105 5.64 8.73 -15.05
CA GLN A 105 6.36 9.93 -15.46
C GLN A 105 7.45 9.65 -16.51
N VAL A 106 8.08 8.48 -16.49
CA VAL A 106 8.99 8.03 -17.56
C VAL A 106 8.20 7.81 -18.86
N ALA A 107 7.07 7.11 -18.79
CA ALA A 107 6.24 6.78 -19.96
C ALA A 107 5.70 8.03 -20.69
N VAL A 108 5.39 9.12 -19.97
CA VAL A 108 4.97 10.41 -20.59
C VAL A 108 6.14 11.33 -20.94
N GLY A 109 7.40 10.92 -20.69
CA GLY A 109 8.59 11.68 -21.04
C GLY A 109 8.98 12.80 -20.06
N LYS A 110 8.37 12.85 -18.87
CA LYS A 110 8.80 13.78 -17.80
C LYS A 110 10.14 13.39 -17.19
N ARG A 111 10.52 12.12 -17.31
CA ARG A 111 11.81 11.56 -16.85
C ARG A 111 12.42 10.71 -17.93
N GLU A 112 13.74 10.69 -17.99
CA GLU A 112 14.49 9.95 -19.02
C GLU A 112 14.41 8.44 -18.78
N LYS A 113 14.57 7.98 -17.54
CA LYS A 113 14.63 6.57 -17.16
C LYS A 113 14.26 6.32 -15.71
N LEU A 114 13.92 5.08 -15.42
CA LEU A 114 13.66 4.58 -14.06
C LEU A 114 14.95 4.07 -13.43
N GLY A 115 15.21 4.40 -12.15
CA GLY A 115 16.19 3.71 -11.32
C GLY A 115 15.59 2.43 -10.71
N VAL A 116 16.20 1.27 -10.99
CA VAL A 116 15.85 -0.01 -10.38
C VAL A 116 16.89 -0.33 -9.32
N PHE A 117 16.47 -0.32 -8.04
CA PHE A 117 17.37 -0.43 -6.90
C PHE A 117 17.64 -1.90 -6.51
N GLY A 118 18.85 -2.38 -6.85
CA GLY A 118 19.27 -3.76 -6.66
C GLY A 118 18.78 -4.71 -7.77
N ASN A 119 19.66 -5.63 -8.16
CA ASN A 119 19.36 -6.73 -9.07
C ASN A 119 19.98 -8.04 -8.59
N ASP A 120 20.30 -8.11 -7.31
CA ASP A 120 21.00 -9.19 -6.64
C ASP A 120 20.25 -9.71 -5.41
N TYR A 121 18.93 -9.41 -5.32
CA TYR A 121 18.07 -10.02 -4.32
C TYR A 121 17.81 -11.50 -4.64
N ASP A 122 17.55 -12.31 -3.62
CA ASP A 122 17.10 -13.70 -3.78
C ASP A 122 15.61 -13.72 -4.23
N THR A 123 15.41 -13.39 -5.50
CA THR A 123 14.13 -13.30 -6.20
C THR A 123 14.30 -13.76 -7.64
N PRO A 124 13.21 -14.10 -8.38
CA PRO A 124 13.31 -14.68 -9.70
C PRO A 124 14.12 -13.88 -10.74
N ASP A 125 14.10 -12.54 -10.65
CA ASP A 125 14.83 -11.65 -11.56
C ASP A 125 15.86 -10.76 -10.86
N GLY A 126 16.11 -11.02 -9.58
CA GLY A 126 17.06 -10.29 -8.74
C GLY A 126 16.53 -8.95 -8.22
N THR A 127 15.32 -8.51 -8.61
CA THR A 127 14.76 -7.24 -8.14
C THR A 127 13.75 -7.46 -7.00
N GLY A 128 13.47 -6.42 -6.23
CA GLY A 128 12.56 -6.52 -5.08
C GLY A 128 11.14 -6.91 -5.47
N VAL A 129 10.52 -7.83 -4.71
CA VAL A 129 9.16 -8.33 -4.92
C VAL A 129 8.21 -7.69 -3.90
N ARG A 130 7.10 -7.13 -4.37
CA ARG A 130 6.08 -6.47 -3.53
C ARG A 130 4.68 -6.92 -3.93
N ASP A 131 3.78 -6.90 -2.95
CA ASP A 131 2.34 -7.04 -3.18
C ASP A 131 1.78 -5.69 -3.62
N TYR A 132 1.50 -5.56 -4.90
CA TYR A 132 0.83 -4.37 -5.44
C TYR A 132 -0.67 -4.60 -5.42
N ILE A 133 -1.41 -3.65 -4.85
CA ILE A 133 -2.86 -3.68 -4.75
C ILE A 133 -3.48 -2.51 -5.51
N HIS A 134 -4.50 -2.80 -6.32
CA HIS A 134 -5.20 -1.74 -7.04
C HIS A 134 -5.91 -0.81 -6.06
N VAL A 135 -5.74 0.51 -6.26
CA VAL A 135 -6.27 1.53 -5.33
C VAL A 135 -7.79 1.46 -5.15
N VAL A 136 -8.54 1.02 -6.18
CA VAL A 136 -10.00 0.83 -6.08
C VAL A 136 -10.33 -0.37 -5.19
N ASP A 137 -9.60 -1.49 -5.30
CA ASP A 137 -9.78 -2.64 -4.41
C ASP A 137 -9.46 -2.27 -2.95
N LEU A 138 -8.41 -1.49 -2.74
CA LEU A 138 -8.07 -0.95 -1.44
C LEU A 138 -9.20 -0.07 -0.87
N ALA A 139 -9.77 0.82 -1.68
CA ALA A 139 -10.89 1.66 -1.27
C ALA A 139 -12.13 0.83 -0.89
N ILE A 140 -12.45 -0.21 -1.66
CA ILE A 140 -13.52 -1.16 -1.34
C ILE A 140 -13.24 -1.85 0.00
N GLY A 141 -11.98 -2.25 0.26
CA GLY A 141 -11.55 -2.81 1.54
C GLY A 141 -11.83 -1.88 2.73
N HIS A 142 -11.59 -0.58 2.58
CA HIS A 142 -11.92 0.42 3.59
C HIS A 142 -13.42 0.55 3.84
N VAL A 143 -14.24 0.57 2.77
CA VAL A 143 -15.70 0.61 2.91
C VAL A 143 -16.22 -0.62 3.65
N LYS A 144 -15.69 -1.81 3.33
CA LYS A 144 -16.05 -3.04 4.03
C LYS A 144 -15.62 -3.04 5.50
N ALA A 145 -14.44 -2.49 5.80
CA ALA A 145 -13.99 -2.34 7.17
C ALA A 145 -14.87 -1.37 7.98
N ILE A 146 -15.36 -0.27 7.35
CA ILE A 146 -16.34 0.64 7.97
C ILE A 146 -17.65 -0.08 8.31
N HIS A 147 -18.17 -0.95 7.45
CA HIS A 147 -19.33 -1.76 7.78
C HIS A 147 -19.04 -2.77 8.90
N TYR A 148 -17.89 -3.41 8.86
CA TYR A 148 -17.49 -4.41 9.84
C TYR A 148 -17.32 -3.83 11.25
N ILE A 149 -16.82 -2.59 11.39
CA ILE A 149 -16.57 -1.99 12.71
C ILE A 149 -17.85 -1.85 13.54
N PHE A 150 -19.00 -1.67 12.90
CA PHE A 150 -20.31 -1.57 13.58
C PHE A 150 -20.90 -2.92 14.00
N THR A 151 -20.38 -4.03 13.47
CA THR A 151 -20.89 -5.39 13.78
C THR A 151 -20.00 -6.14 14.77
N LYS A 152 -18.73 -5.75 14.91
CA LYS A 152 -17.78 -6.43 15.78
C LYS A 152 -16.92 -5.43 16.53
N PRO A 153 -17.34 -5.05 17.73
CA PRO A 153 -16.60 -4.10 18.54
C PRO A 153 -15.25 -4.67 19.01
N GLY A 154 -14.33 -3.77 19.32
CA GLY A 154 -13.00 -4.06 19.84
C GLY A 154 -11.89 -3.73 18.86
N LEU A 155 -10.71 -4.35 19.06
CA LEU A 155 -9.55 -4.17 18.20
C LEU A 155 -9.42 -5.32 17.19
N ASP A 156 -9.30 -4.98 15.92
CA ASP A 156 -8.95 -5.96 14.89
C ASP A 156 -7.87 -5.43 13.94
N ILE A 157 -7.00 -6.33 13.47
CA ILE A 157 -5.92 -6.05 12.52
C ILE A 157 -6.18 -6.87 11.27
N ILE A 158 -6.13 -6.25 10.09
CA ILE A 158 -6.47 -6.91 8.83
C ILE A 158 -5.47 -6.48 7.75
N ASN A 159 -4.84 -7.46 7.11
CA ASN A 159 -4.00 -7.24 5.94
C ASN A 159 -4.87 -7.01 4.70
N LEU A 160 -4.58 -5.95 3.95
CA LEU A 160 -5.16 -5.71 2.64
C LEU A 160 -4.06 -5.83 1.58
N GLY A 161 -4.00 -6.98 0.93
CA GLY A 161 -3.08 -7.32 -0.14
C GLY A 161 -3.74 -8.29 -1.11
N THR A 162 -3.06 -8.60 -2.20
CA THR A 162 -3.53 -9.53 -3.23
C THR A 162 -3.17 -10.98 -2.94
N GLY A 163 -2.18 -11.20 -2.08
CA GLY A 163 -1.56 -12.52 -1.84
C GLY A 163 -0.56 -12.91 -2.92
N ARG A 164 -0.22 -11.97 -3.80
CA ARG A 164 0.74 -12.19 -4.88
C ARG A 164 1.79 -11.08 -4.91
N GLY A 165 3.05 -11.48 -4.96
CA GLY A 165 4.17 -10.58 -5.20
C GLY A 165 4.46 -10.41 -6.69
N TYR A 166 4.84 -9.20 -7.08
CA TYR A 166 5.41 -8.90 -8.39
C TYR A 166 6.75 -8.20 -8.21
N SER A 167 7.70 -8.54 -9.07
CA SER A 167 9.02 -7.88 -9.09
C SER A 167 8.95 -6.48 -9.71
N VAL A 168 10.00 -5.69 -9.48
CA VAL A 168 10.10 -4.38 -10.14
C VAL A 168 10.15 -4.52 -11.67
N LEU A 169 10.87 -5.52 -12.21
CA LEU A 169 10.96 -5.72 -13.66
C LEU A 169 9.65 -6.27 -14.25
N GLU A 170 8.90 -7.12 -13.54
CA GLU A 170 7.54 -7.51 -13.95
C GLU A 170 6.62 -6.28 -14.06
N MET A 171 6.69 -5.36 -13.10
CA MET A 171 5.92 -4.12 -13.12
C MET A 171 6.33 -3.23 -14.31
N VAL A 172 7.63 -3.06 -14.55
CA VAL A 172 8.16 -2.28 -15.70
C VAL A 172 7.65 -2.85 -17.01
N LYS A 173 7.74 -4.19 -17.18
CA LYS A 173 7.26 -4.88 -18.38
C LYS A 173 5.75 -4.70 -18.58
N ALA A 174 4.95 -4.95 -17.54
CA ALA A 174 3.50 -4.82 -17.60
C ALA A 174 3.06 -3.38 -17.93
N PHE A 175 3.75 -2.39 -17.37
CA PHE A 175 3.46 -0.99 -17.69
C PHE A 175 3.86 -0.63 -19.14
N GLY A 176 4.98 -1.15 -19.63
CA GLY A 176 5.38 -1.02 -21.03
C GLY A 176 4.33 -1.58 -21.99
N GLU A 177 3.79 -2.76 -21.69
CA GLU A 177 2.68 -3.37 -22.44
C GLU A 177 1.41 -2.49 -22.41
N ALA A 178 1.06 -1.94 -21.24
CA ALA A 178 -0.11 -1.08 -21.08
C ALA A 178 -0.01 0.26 -21.83
N CYS A 179 1.17 0.86 -21.87
CA CYS A 179 1.39 2.15 -22.56
C CYS A 179 1.85 2.01 -24.02
N GLY A 180 2.16 0.80 -24.48
CA GLY A 180 2.67 0.52 -25.84
C GLY A 180 4.08 1.09 -26.10
N LYS A 181 4.88 1.28 -25.05
CA LYS A 181 6.23 1.82 -25.13
C LYS A 181 7.20 1.04 -24.27
N GLU A 182 8.45 0.98 -24.66
CA GLU A 182 9.51 0.52 -23.76
C GLU A 182 9.74 1.55 -22.66
N ILE A 183 9.88 1.07 -21.40
CA ILE A 183 10.20 1.91 -20.25
C ILE A 183 11.70 1.79 -20.00
N PRO A 184 12.50 2.80 -20.33
CA PRO A 184 13.94 2.78 -20.09
C PRO A 184 14.23 2.77 -18.59
N TYR A 185 15.15 1.92 -18.17
CA TYR A 185 15.60 1.84 -16.78
C TYR A 185 17.10 1.62 -16.68
N GLU A 186 17.65 1.88 -15.50
CA GLU A 186 19.02 1.52 -15.13
C GLU A 186 19.05 0.87 -13.76
N ILE A 187 19.94 -0.11 -13.59
CA ILE A 187 20.16 -0.74 -12.30
C ILE A 187 21.01 0.19 -11.42
N GLN A 188 20.58 0.36 -10.20
CA GLN A 188 21.26 1.15 -9.16
C GLN A 188 21.56 0.27 -7.94
N PRO A 189 22.51 0.67 -7.07
CA PRO A 189 22.72 -0.04 -5.81
C PRO A 189 21.44 -0.17 -4.98
N ARG A 190 21.37 -1.21 -4.13
CA ARG A 190 20.24 -1.38 -3.18
C ARG A 190 20.05 -0.14 -2.32
N ARG A 191 18.81 0.19 -2.02
CA ARG A 191 18.52 1.20 -1.01
C ARG A 191 18.61 0.57 0.38
N GLU A 192 19.07 1.33 1.34
CA GLU A 192 19.08 0.90 2.74
C GLU A 192 17.65 0.66 3.24
N GLY A 193 17.44 -0.46 3.92
CA GLY A 193 16.14 -0.85 4.46
C GLY A 193 15.18 -1.52 3.47
N ASP A 194 15.56 -1.72 2.20
CA ASP A 194 14.76 -2.51 1.26
C ASP A 194 14.95 -4.02 1.54
N ILE A 195 13.83 -4.75 1.60
CA ILE A 195 13.78 -6.21 1.76
C ILE A 195 13.51 -6.89 0.41
N ALA A 196 13.95 -8.16 0.26
CA ALA A 196 13.83 -8.90 -0.99
C ALA A 196 12.37 -9.11 -1.40
N THR A 197 11.53 -9.62 -0.49
CA THR A 197 10.15 -10.03 -0.79
C THR A 197 9.19 -9.60 0.32
N CYS A 198 8.02 -9.09 -0.07
CA CYS A 198 6.98 -8.69 0.87
C CYS A 198 5.60 -8.79 0.21
N TYR A 199 4.79 -9.81 0.61
CA TYR A 199 3.39 -9.93 0.19
C TYR A 199 2.52 -10.57 1.27
N ALA A 200 1.21 -10.27 1.22
CA ALA A 200 0.22 -10.64 2.23
C ALA A 200 -0.26 -12.08 2.11
N ASP A 201 -0.77 -12.61 3.23
CA ASP A 201 -1.86 -13.58 3.22
C ASP A 201 -3.20 -12.81 3.38
N PRO A 202 -4.09 -12.77 2.38
CA PRO A 202 -5.35 -12.05 2.43
C PRO A 202 -6.50 -12.86 3.04
N ALA A 203 -6.26 -14.06 3.55
CA ALA A 203 -7.29 -14.98 4.02
C ALA A 203 -8.19 -14.40 5.11
N LYS A 204 -7.62 -13.61 6.03
CA LYS A 204 -8.39 -12.95 7.09
C LYS A 204 -9.34 -11.88 6.53
N ALA A 205 -8.89 -11.05 5.59
CA ALA A 205 -9.73 -10.05 4.94
C ALA A 205 -10.93 -10.69 4.25
N TRP A 206 -10.72 -11.81 3.54
CA TRP A 206 -11.83 -12.59 2.98
C TRP A 206 -12.79 -13.10 4.04
N LYS A 207 -12.27 -13.70 5.11
CA LYS A 207 -13.08 -14.32 6.17
C LYS A 207 -13.94 -13.31 6.92
N VAL A 208 -13.40 -12.12 7.26
CA VAL A 208 -14.06 -11.17 8.17
C VAL A 208 -14.77 -10.03 7.43
N LEU A 209 -14.25 -9.60 6.27
CA LEU A 209 -14.82 -8.52 5.47
C LEU A 209 -15.59 -9.02 4.25
N GLY A 210 -15.46 -10.30 3.86
CA GLY A 210 -15.91 -10.79 2.57
C GLY A 210 -15.24 -10.03 1.41
N TRP A 211 -13.97 -9.64 1.60
CA TRP A 211 -13.21 -8.84 0.64
C TRP A 211 -12.00 -9.59 0.11
N LYS A 212 -11.77 -9.44 -1.16
CA LYS A 212 -10.52 -9.83 -1.85
C LYS A 212 -10.20 -8.80 -2.93
N ALA A 213 -8.92 -8.65 -3.26
CA ALA A 213 -8.50 -7.91 -4.44
C ALA A 213 -8.96 -8.64 -5.71
N GLU A 214 -9.54 -7.92 -6.65
CA GLU A 214 -10.09 -8.47 -7.89
C GLU A 214 -9.30 -8.02 -9.13
N ARG A 215 -8.66 -6.85 -9.05
CA ARG A 215 -7.89 -6.25 -10.16
C ARG A 215 -6.46 -6.74 -10.15
N GLY A 216 -6.01 -7.23 -11.31
CA GLY A 216 -4.67 -7.76 -11.51
C GLY A 216 -3.66 -6.71 -11.98
N LEU A 217 -2.41 -7.16 -12.19
CA LEU A 217 -1.29 -6.31 -12.62
C LEU A 217 -1.60 -5.53 -13.91
N LYS A 218 -2.26 -6.17 -14.87
CA LYS A 218 -2.65 -5.55 -16.15
C LYS A 218 -3.54 -4.34 -15.91
N GLU A 219 -4.62 -4.50 -15.14
CA GLU A 219 -5.58 -3.42 -14.83
C GLU A 219 -4.92 -2.30 -14.03
N MET A 220 -4.05 -2.64 -13.08
CA MET A 220 -3.25 -1.66 -12.33
C MET A 220 -2.44 -0.76 -13.25
N CYS A 221 -1.78 -1.34 -14.27
CA CYS A 221 -0.96 -0.61 -15.21
C CYS A 221 -1.81 0.18 -16.24
N GLU A 222 -2.87 -0.43 -16.77
CA GLU A 222 -3.77 0.21 -17.75
C GLU A 222 -4.49 1.44 -17.16
N ASP A 223 -4.98 1.32 -15.92
CA ASP A 223 -5.68 2.42 -15.26
C ASP A 223 -4.71 3.54 -14.84
N ALA A 224 -3.51 3.19 -14.34
CA ALA A 224 -2.47 4.19 -14.08
C ALA A 224 -2.04 4.93 -15.36
N TRP A 225 -1.87 4.20 -16.46
CA TRP A 225 -1.53 4.82 -17.74
C TRP A 225 -2.65 5.69 -18.28
N ARG A 226 -3.91 5.26 -18.19
CA ARG A 226 -5.08 6.05 -18.60
C ARG A 226 -5.12 7.38 -17.85
N TRP A 227 -4.93 7.37 -16.53
CA TRP A 227 -4.83 8.58 -15.73
C TRP A 227 -3.69 9.48 -16.22
N GLN A 228 -2.46 8.96 -16.26
CA GLN A 228 -1.28 9.76 -16.57
C GLN A 228 -1.31 10.31 -18.01
N SER A 229 -1.78 9.55 -18.97
CA SER A 229 -1.86 9.98 -20.37
C SER A 229 -2.92 11.07 -20.60
N GLN A 230 -4.03 11.03 -19.86
CA GLN A 230 -5.08 12.04 -19.91
C GLN A 230 -4.77 13.28 -19.07
N ASN A 231 -3.89 13.13 -18.08
CA ASN A 231 -3.51 14.21 -17.15
C ASN A 231 -1.98 14.32 -17.07
N PRO A 232 -1.31 14.68 -18.19
CA PRO A 232 0.15 14.70 -18.21
C PRO A 232 0.74 15.67 -17.18
N ASP A 233 0.06 16.75 -16.86
CA ASP A 233 0.46 17.76 -15.89
C ASP A 233 -0.26 17.65 -14.52
N GLY A 234 -0.93 16.52 -14.30
CA GLY A 234 -1.64 16.24 -13.06
C GLY A 234 -2.98 16.97 -12.96
N TYR A 235 -3.41 17.26 -11.71
CA TYR A 235 -4.68 17.94 -11.45
C TYR A 235 -4.68 19.45 -11.77
N ASN A 236 -3.52 20.03 -12.08
CA ASN A 236 -3.36 21.47 -12.32
C ASN A 236 -3.26 21.83 -13.82
N ALA A 237 -3.70 20.94 -14.70
CA ALA A 237 -3.71 21.16 -16.14
C ALA A 237 -4.94 21.95 -16.59
#